data_45db47cfa8685402126b8ab4b267fd6d
#
_entry.id   45db47cfa8685402126b8ab4b267fd6d
#
_cell.length_a   1.000
_cell.length_b   1.000
_cell.length_c   1.000
_cell.angle_alpha   90.00
_cell.angle_beta   90.00
_cell.angle_gamma   90.00
#
_symmetry.space_group_name_H-M   'P 1'
#
loop_
_entity.id
_entity.type
_entity.pdbx_description
1 polymer ?
#
loop_
_entity_poly.entity_id
_entity_poly.type
_entity_poly.pdbx_seq_one_letter_code
_entity_poly.pdbx_strand_id
1 'polypeptide(L)'
;GPMTGLFGDSELIEMRDDERLDTSRIEPYLRENLFKSDAPMSFAQFGGGRANLTYFVRCGDDEYVVRRPPLGPVAASSHDMKREHRVLSRLWRGFPLAPRSFLYSDDVSLIGAEFHVMERRHGFGIRPDLPNDLRGDTDTCRRIGEMVIDTLVALHSVDPHSVDLDSLGRPEGFAARQLNGWTKRWHAAKNTDLNDFD
;
A
#
# COMPACT_ATOMS: atom_id res chain seq x y z
N GLY A 1 9.16 26.65 -17.36
CA GLY A 1 9.46 26.33 -16.00
C GLY A 1 8.83 24.98 -15.63
N PRO A 2 9.46 24.12 -14.86
CA PRO A 2 8.93 22.78 -14.60
C PRO A 2 7.68 22.87 -13.73
N MET A 3 6.57 22.32 -14.20
CA MET A 3 5.34 22.10 -13.43
C MET A 3 5.50 20.89 -12.47
N THR A 4 6.58 20.83 -11.73
CA THR A 4 6.93 19.70 -10.87
C THR A 4 6.47 19.85 -9.41
N GLY A 5 5.69 20.87 -9.09
CA GLY A 5 5.30 21.18 -7.71
C GLY A 5 3.83 20.99 -7.33
N LEU A 6 2.95 20.59 -8.26
CA LEU A 6 1.51 20.76 -8.00
C LEU A 6 0.76 19.56 -7.38
N PHE A 7 1.24 18.30 -7.48
CA PHE A 7 0.38 17.17 -7.10
C PHE A 7 1.04 16.01 -6.37
N GLY A 8 2.35 15.99 -6.13
CA GLY A 8 3.01 14.83 -5.56
C GLY A 8 3.64 15.01 -4.19
N ASP A 9 4.12 16.19 -3.89
CA ASP A 9 4.92 16.45 -2.68
C ASP A 9 4.11 17.04 -1.52
N SER A 10 2.85 17.46 -1.77
CA SER A 10 1.97 18.03 -0.74
C SER A 10 1.53 17.03 0.35
N GLU A 11 1.67 15.73 0.10
CA GLU A 11 1.38 14.67 1.07
C GLU A 11 2.61 14.26 1.89
N LEU A 12 3.81 14.73 1.53
CA LEU A 12 5.04 14.45 2.25
C LEU A 12 5.19 15.41 3.44
N ILE A 13 5.47 14.82 4.60
CA ILE A 13 5.76 15.52 5.84
C ILE A 13 7.11 15.05 6.38
N GLU A 14 7.70 15.80 7.31
CA GLU A 14 8.76 15.25 8.14
C GLU A 14 8.28 14.01 8.89
N MET A 15 9.16 13.04 9.10
CA MET A 15 8.81 11.85 9.88
C MET A 15 8.38 12.28 11.29
N ARG A 16 7.21 11.81 11.72
CA ARG A 16 6.72 12.04 13.09
C ARG A 16 7.68 11.41 14.08
N ASP A 17 7.88 12.05 15.23
CA ASP A 17 8.90 11.64 16.19
C ASP A 17 8.71 10.21 16.71
N ASP A 18 7.47 9.80 16.97
CA ASP A 18 7.10 8.46 17.43
C ASP A 18 7.13 7.39 16.32
N GLU A 19 7.10 7.83 15.05
CA GLU A 19 7.09 6.95 13.87
C GLU A 19 8.41 7.04 13.06
N ARG A 20 9.42 7.72 13.60
CA ARG A 20 10.70 7.96 12.93
C ARG A 20 11.46 6.66 12.70
N LEU A 21 11.94 6.46 11.47
CA LEU A 21 12.81 5.35 11.13
C LEU A 21 14.22 5.58 11.67
N ASP A 22 14.85 4.52 12.15
CA ASP A 22 16.29 4.50 12.35
C ASP A 22 17.00 4.36 11.01
N THR A 23 17.37 5.52 10.42
CA THR A 23 17.99 5.56 9.10
C THR A 23 19.40 5.00 9.10
N SER A 24 20.06 4.90 10.26
CA SER A 24 21.43 4.39 10.36
C SER A 24 21.57 2.93 9.93
N ARG A 25 20.50 2.15 10.05
CA ARG A 25 20.48 0.73 9.69
C ARG A 25 19.84 0.49 8.33
N ILE A 26 18.72 1.15 8.03
CA ILE A 26 18.02 0.94 6.76
C ILE A 26 18.79 1.55 5.57
N GLU A 27 19.48 2.66 5.75
CA GLU A 27 20.21 3.32 4.68
C GLU A 27 21.30 2.41 4.04
N PRO A 28 22.21 1.80 4.80
CA PRO A 28 23.19 0.87 4.23
C PRO A 28 22.53 -0.32 3.52
N TYR A 29 21.45 -0.86 4.11
CA TYR A 29 20.70 -1.96 3.54
C TYR A 29 20.08 -1.60 2.18
N LEU A 30 19.45 -0.43 2.08
CA LEU A 30 18.86 0.05 0.82
C LEU A 30 19.94 0.33 -0.25
N ARG A 31 21.12 0.87 0.14
CA ARG A 31 22.23 1.08 -0.78
C ARG A 31 22.74 -0.24 -1.35
N GLU A 32 22.89 -1.24 -0.53
CA GLU A 32 23.39 -2.55 -0.96
C GLU A 32 22.40 -3.26 -1.90
N ASN A 33 21.10 -3.19 -1.60
CA ASN A 33 20.10 -4.02 -2.27
C ASN A 33 19.32 -3.30 -3.39
N LEU A 34 19.31 -1.96 -3.42
CA LEU A 34 18.43 -1.21 -4.29
C LEU A 34 19.12 -0.06 -5.03
N PHE A 35 19.82 0.81 -4.30
CA PHE A 35 20.48 1.98 -4.90
C PHE A 35 21.90 1.66 -5.34
N LYS A 36 22.21 2.07 -6.55
CA LYS A 36 23.59 1.96 -7.10
C LYS A 36 24.35 3.29 -7.06
N SER A 37 23.91 4.22 -6.22
CA SER A 37 24.43 5.58 -6.14
C SER A 37 24.94 5.89 -4.73
N ASP A 38 26.05 6.64 -4.64
CA ASP A 38 26.59 7.18 -3.39
C ASP A 38 25.99 8.55 -3.02
N ALA A 39 24.99 9.02 -3.77
CA ALA A 39 24.32 10.28 -3.49
C ALA A 39 23.70 10.27 -2.06
N PRO A 40 23.56 11.42 -1.42
CA PRO A 40 22.89 11.52 -0.13
C PRO A 40 21.48 10.93 -0.19
N MET A 41 21.11 10.18 0.83
CA MET A 41 19.78 9.61 0.96
C MET A 41 18.92 10.47 1.91
N SER A 42 17.71 10.77 1.51
CA SER A 42 16.75 11.52 2.31
C SER A 42 15.47 10.74 2.51
N PHE A 43 14.84 10.94 3.67
CA PHE A 43 13.62 10.27 4.09
C PHE A 43 12.56 11.29 4.46
N ALA A 44 11.32 11.00 4.11
CA ALA A 44 10.13 11.73 4.54
C ALA A 44 9.00 10.74 4.81
N GLN A 45 7.87 11.21 5.28
CA GLN A 45 6.70 10.37 5.58
C GLN A 45 5.50 10.84 4.78
N PHE A 46 4.63 9.90 4.36
CA PHE A 46 3.31 10.24 3.84
C PHE A 46 2.34 10.46 4.99
N GLY A 47 1.87 11.68 5.15
CA GLY A 47 1.05 12.09 6.29
C GLY A 47 -0.39 11.60 6.26
N GLY A 48 -0.88 11.14 5.13
CA GLY A 48 -2.30 10.83 4.92
C GLY A 48 -2.75 9.40 5.22
N GLY A 49 -1.82 8.46 5.49
CA GLY A 49 -2.13 7.07 5.80
C GLY A 49 -2.57 6.86 7.24
N ARG A 50 -3.57 6.00 7.48
CA ARG A 50 -4.06 5.66 8.83
C ARG A 50 -3.83 4.21 9.22
N ALA A 51 -3.58 3.33 8.24
CA ALA A 51 -3.49 1.90 8.46
C ALA A 51 -2.04 1.41 8.54
N ASN A 52 -1.22 1.74 7.55
CA ASN A 52 0.21 1.41 7.52
C ASN A 52 1.04 2.67 7.57
N LEU A 53 2.28 2.55 8.04
CA LEU A 53 3.25 3.64 7.95
C LEU A 53 3.95 3.57 6.60
N THR A 54 3.95 4.70 5.90
CA THR A 54 4.48 4.79 4.54
C THR A 54 5.49 5.94 4.49
N TYR A 55 6.69 5.63 4.06
CA TYR A 55 7.81 6.57 4.00
C TYR A 55 8.28 6.74 2.57
N PHE A 56 8.73 7.92 2.27
CA PHE A 56 9.41 8.27 1.02
C PHE A 56 10.91 8.20 1.23
N VAL A 57 11.64 7.64 0.28
CA VAL A 57 13.09 7.64 0.26
C VAL A 57 13.60 8.09 -1.09
N ARG A 58 14.58 8.98 -1.09
CA ARG A 58 15.26 9.47 -2.30
C ARG A 58 16.75 9.31 -2.16
N CYS A 59 17.40 8.86 -3.22
CA CYS A 59 18.85 8.81 -3.35
C CYS A 59 19.22 9.32 -4.75
N GLY A 60 19.73 10.55 -4.83
CA GLY A 60 19.91 11.21 -6.13
C GLY A 60 18.56 11.41 -6.83
N ASP A 61 18.45 10.89 -8.05
CA ASP A 61 17.22 10.94 -8.85
C ASP A 61 16.29 9.74 -8.63
N ASP A 62 16.73 8.73 -7.89
CA ASP A 62 15.96 7.53 -7.62
C ASP A 62 15.04 7.72 -6.40
N GLU A 63 13.77 7.38 -6.58
CA GLU A 63 12.72 7.52 -5.56
C GLU A 63 12.03 6.19 -5.31
N TYR A 64 11.81 5.86 -4.04
CA TYR A 64 11.07 4.67 -3.62
C TYR A 64 10.16 4.97 -2.44
N VAL A 65 9.29 4.02 -2.15
CA VAL A 65 8.37 4.04 -1.02
C VAL A 65 8.65 2.84 -0.14
N VAL A 66 8.91 3.10 1.15
CA VAL A 66 9.05 2.06 2.19
C VAL A 66 7.73 1.98 2.95
N ARG A 67 7.16 0.78 3.05
CA ARG A 67 5.91 0.55 3.75
C ARG A 67 6.08 -0.51 4.82
N ARG A 68 5.57 -0.23 6.03
CA ARG A 68 5.61 -1.11 7.19
C ARG A 68 4.26 -1.14 7.91
N PRO A 69 4.01 -2.15 8.74
CA PRO A 69 2.86 -2.16 9.64
C PRO A 69 2.86 -0.96 10.59
N PRO A 70 1.70 -0.58 11.14
CA PRO A 70 1.63 0.45 12.17
C PRO A 70 2.39 0.01 13.44
N LEU A 71 2.66 0.98 14.32
CA LEU A 71 3.24 0.71 15.63
C LEU A 71 2.22 -0.01 16.53
N GLY A 72 2.73 -0.84 17.43
CA GLY A 72 1.92 -1.57 18.38
C GLY A 72 1.42 -2.93 17.87
N PRO A 73 0.61 -3.64 18.65
CA PRO A 73 0.11 -4.95 18.28
C PRO A 73 -0.89 -4.84 17.12
N VAL A 74 -0.69 -5.66 16.10
CA VAL A 74 -1.59 -5.79 14.95
C VAL A 74 -2.26 -7.16 14.97
N ALA A 75 -3.52 -7.22 14.51
CA ALA A 75 -4.23 -8.49 14.41
C ALA A 75 -3.52 -9.41 13.41
N ALA A 76 -3.53 -10.71 13.69
CA ALA A 76 -2.98 -11.72 12.80
C ALA A 76 -3.61 -11.58 11.40
N SER A 77 -2.80 -11.66 10.36
CA SER A 77 -3.17 -11.48 8.94
C SER A 77 -3.60 -10.07 8.50
N SER A 78 -3.60 -9.09 9.39
CA SER A 78 -3.73 -7.69 8.99
C SER A 78 -2.33 -7.08 8.81
N HIS A 79 -2.21 -6.14 7.85
CA HIS A 79 -0.94 -5.45 7.56
C HIS A 79 0.23 -6.39 7.19
N ASP A 80 -0.07 -7.44 6.43
CA ASP A 80 0.89 -8.46 5.98
C ASP A 80 1.75 -7.91 4.82
N MET A 81 2.92 -7.40 5.14
CA MET A 81 3.87 -6.81 4.18
C MET A 81 4.42 -7.85 3.21
N LYS A 82 4.59 -9.08 3.65
CA LYS A 82 5.03 -10.18 2.79
C LYS A 82 4.01 -10.48 1.70
N ARG A 83 2.73 -10.47 2.05
CA ARG A 83 1.64 -10.65 1.09
C ARG A 83 1.53 -9.47 0.14
N GLU A 84 1.62 -8.23 0.63
CA GLU A 84 1.66 -7.05 -0.23
C GLU A 84 2.82 -7.11 -1.23
N HIS A 85 4.02 -7.41 -0.77
CA HIS A 85 5.18 -7.59 -1.64
C HIS A 85 4.94 -8.69 -2.67
N ARG A 86 4.41 -9.84 -2.25
CA ARG A 86 4.12 -10.95 -3.16
C ARG A 86 3.18 -10.53 -4.29
N VAL A 87 2.12 -9.81 -3.97
CA VAL A 87 1.18 -9.31 -4.97
C VAL A 87 1.84 -8.27 -5.87
N LEU A 88 2.40 -7.21 -5.29
CA LEU A 88 2.92 -6.07 -6.04
C LEU A 88 4.23 -6.37 -6.80
N SER A 89 4.99 -7.38 -6.39
CA SER A 89 6.16 -7.81 -7.15
C SER A 89 5.81 -8.58 -8.44
N ARG A 90 4.55 -8.96 -8.62
CA ARG A 90 4.07 -9.78 -9.74
C ARG A 90 2.98 -9.12 -10.57
N LEU A 91 2.00 -8.50 -9.91
CA LEU A 91 0.79 -7.94 -10.53
C LEU A 91 1.09 -6.92 -11.64
N TRP A 92 2.16 -6.12 -11.47
CA TRP A 92 2.56 -5.10 -12.44
C TRP A 92 2.78 -5.64 -13.85
N ARG A 93 3.07 -6.93 -14.01
CA ARG A 93 3.27 -7.60 -15.32
C ARG A 93 1.99 -7.67 -16.14
N GLY A 94 0.83 -7.86 -15.49
CA GLY A 94 -0.47 -7.91 -16.14
C GLY A 94 -1.31 -6.64 -15.94
N PHE A 95 -0.91 -5.81 -14.97
CA PHE A 95 -1.61 -4.57 -14.63
C PHE A 95 -0.59 -3.45 -14.34
N PRO A 96 -0.12 -2.74 -15.37
CA PRO A 96 0.96 -1.75 -15.26
C PRO A 96 0.66 -0.56 -14.35
N LEU A 97 -0.60 -0.32 -14.00
CA LEU A 97 -0.99 0.73 -13.05
C LEU A 97 -0.67 0.35 -11.60
N ALA A 98 -0.45 -0.93 -11.29
CA ALA A 98 0.01 -1.34 -9.98
C ALA A 98 1.47 -0.89 -9.75
N PRO A 99 1.80 -0.29 -8.60
CA PRO A 99 3.19 -0.02 -8.26
C PRO A 99 3.95 -1.33 -8.09
N ARG A 100 5.17 -1.40 -8.63
CA ARG A 100 6.03 -2.57 -8.48
C ARG A 100 6.67 -2.57 -7.10
N SER A 101 6.58 -3.69 -6.36
CA SER A 101 7.39 -3.92 -5.16
C SER A 101 8.69 -4.62 -5.55
N PHE A 102 9.82 -4.08 -5.09
CA PHE A 102 11.16 -4.51 -5.45
C PHE A 102 11.82 -5.38 -4.39
N LEU A 103 11.50 -5.12 -3.12
CA LEU A 103 12.24 -5.65 -1.99
C LEU A 103 11.29 -5.89 -0.82
N TYR A 104 11.49 -7.02 -0.13
CA TYR A 104 10.85 -7.33 1.14
C TYR A 104 11.93 -7.76 2.15
N SER A 105 11.79 -7.31 3.39
CA SER A 105 12.64 -7.73 4.50
C SER A 105 11.80 -8.05 5.74
N ASP A 106 12.09 -9.18 6.34
CA ASP A 106 11.58 -9.59 7.65
C ASP A 106 12.59 -9.35 8.79
N ASP A 107 13.73 -8.74 8.47
CA ASP A 107 14.73 -8.37 9.45
C ASP A 107 14.27 -7.16 10.27
N VAL A 108 13.68 -7.46 11.42
CA VAL A 108 13.18 -6.45 12.37
C VAL A 108 14.28 -5.57 12.97
N SER A 109 15.56 -5.98 12.87
CA SER A 109 16.67 -5.18 13.37
C SER A 109 16.90 -3.89 12.57
N LEU A 110 16.37 -3.82 11.34
CA LEU A 110 16.54 -2.68 10.45
C LEU A 110 15.68 -1.48 10.86
N ILE A 111 14.38 -1.69 11.06
CA ILE A 111 13.43 -0.62 11.40
C ILE A 111 12.41 -1.01 12.48
N GLY A 112 12.63 -2.12 13.18
CA GLY A 112 11.71 -2.59 14.22
C GLY A 112 10.50 -3.38 13.72
N ALA A 113 10.36 -3.60 12.41
CA ALA A 113 9.28 -4.38 11.80
C ALA A 113 9.70 -4.91 10.42
N GLU A 114 8.93 -5.87 9.93
CA GLU A 114 8.99 -6.22 8.51
C GLU A 114 8.57 -5.04 7.63
N PHE A 115 9.07 -4.97 6.43
CA PHE A 115 8.71 -3.92 5.48
C PHE A 115 8.91 -4.38 4.04
N HIS A 116 8.33 -3.64 3.11
CA HIS A 116 8.68 -3.77 1.71
C HIS A 116 8.96 -2.41 1.07
N VAL A 117 9.66 -2.43 -0.05
CA VAL A 117 10.03 -1.24 -0.80
C VAL A 117 9.43 -1.33 -2.19
N MET A 118 8.71 -0.31 -2.58
CA MET A 118 7.99 -0.27 -3.83
C MET A 118 8.23 1.03 -4.60
N GLU A 119 7.80 1.01 -5.84
CA GLU A 119 7.82 2.14 -6.76
C GLU A 119 7.07 3.35 -6.20
N ARG A 120 7.64 4.53 -6.36
CA ARG A 120 6.95 5.80 -6.15
C ARG A 120 6.02 6.08 -7.33
N ARG A 121 4.73 6.20 -7.06
CA ARG A 121 3.75 6.72 -8.02
C ARG A 121 3.45 8.18 -7.73
N HIS A 122 3.53 9.00 -8.75
CA HIS A 122 3.21 10.42 -8.66
C HIS A 122 1.73 10.63 -8.96
N GLY A 123 1.10 11.49 -8.18
CA GLY A 123 -0.33 11.78 -8.29
C GLY A 123 -0.86 12.40 -7.02
N PHE A 124 -2.14 12.62 -6.96
CA PHE A 124 -2.81 13.09 -5.75
C PHE A 124 -3.94 12.14 -5.35
N GLY A 125 -4.15 11.97 -4.05
CA GLY A 125 -5.26 11.20 -3.53
C GLY A 125 -6.54 12.01 -3.54
N ILE A 126 -7.58 11.50 -4.19
CA ILE A 126 -8.93 12.06 -4.07
C ILE A 126 -9.47 11.64 -2.70
N ARG A 127 -9.69 12.63 -1.84
CA ARG A 127 -10.25 12.47 -0.50
C ARG A 127 -11.72 12.93 -0.49
N PRO A 128 -12.45 12.83 0.64
CA PRO A 128 -13.84 13.30 0.72
C PRO A 128 -14.05 14.72 0.18
N ASP A 129 -13.06 15.59 0.37
CA ASP A 129 -13.03 16.90 -0.22
C ASP A 129 -12.30 16.88 -1.57
N LEU A 130 -13.01 17.22 -2.64
CA LEU A 130 -12.41 17.42 -3.94
C LEU A 130 -11.50 18.65 -3.93
N PRO A 131 -10.37 18.62 -4.67
CA PRO A 131 -9.61 19.81 -4.96
C PRO A 131 -10.50 20.94 -5.50
N ASN A 132 -10.20 22.18 -5.13
CA ASN A 132 -11.05 23.33 -5.46
C ASN A 132 -11.27 23.51 -6.98
N ASP A 133 -10.27 23.19 -7.79
CA ASP A 133 -10.32 23.23 -9.25
C ASP A 133 -11.22 22.15 -9.87
N LEU A 134 -11.55 21.09 -9.13
CA LEU A 134 -12.47 20.04 -9.55
C LEU A 134 -13.90 20.24 -9.00
N ARG A 135 -14.08 21.15 -8.05
CA ARG A 135 -15.40 21.42 -7.49
C ARG A 135 -16.30 22.11 -8.54
N GLY A 136 -17.45 21.48 -8.83
CA GLY A 136 -18.41 21.98 -9.81
C GLY A 136 -18.10 21.58 -11.26
N ASP A 137 -16.95 20.97 -11.55
CA ASP A 137 -16.67 20.39 -12.87
C ASP A 137 -17.23 18.97 -12.97
N THR A 138 -18.52 18.92 -13.31
CA THR A 138 -19.26 17.65 -13.41
C THR A 138 -18.69 16.72 -14.49
N ASP A 139 -18.21 17.27 -15.60
CA ASP A 139 -17.65 16.45 -16.70
C ASP A 139 -16.33 15.81 -16.29
N THR A 140 -15.45 16.54 -15.64
CA THR A 140 -14.21 15.96 -15.12
C THR A 140 -14.49 14.93 -14.04
N CYS A 141 -15.40 15.17 -13.10
CA CYS A 141 -15.79 14.20 -12.08
C CYS A 141 -16.36 12.91 -12.70
N ARG A 142 -17.20 13.04 -13.74
CA ARG A 142 -17.75 11.89 -14.47
C ARG A 142 -16.63 11.07 -15.12
N ARG A 143 -15.70 11.72 -15.83
CA ARG A 143 -14.54 11.04 -16.45
C ARG A 143 -13.66 10.34 -15.43
N ILE A 144 -13.45 10.93 -14.26
CA ILE A 144 -12.72 10.26 -13.15
C ILE A 144 -13.46 9.00 -12.71
N GLY A 145 -14.78 9.07 -12.55
CA GLY A 145 -15.61 7.91 -12.23
C GLY A 145 -15.51 6.79 -13.27
N GLU A 146 -15.60 7.14 -14.54
CA GLU A 146 -15.42 6.21 -15.66
C GLU A 146 -14.02 5.57 -15.64
N MET A 147 -12.96 6.35 -15.41
CA MET A 147 -11.59 5.83 -15.28
C MET A 147 -11.43 4.86 -14.11
N VAL A 148 -12.08 5.10 -12.99
CA VAL A 148 -12.07 4.17 -11.84
C VAL A 148 -12.69 2.84 -12.22
N ILE A 149 -13.84 2.85 -12.92
CA ILE A 149 -14.51 1.64 -13.38
C ILE A 149 -13.64 0.89 -14.40
N ASP A 150 -13.10 1.58 -15.39
CA ASP A 150 -12.23 0.97 -16.41
C ASP A 150 -10.98 0.36 -15.79
N THR A 151 -10.39 1.04 -14.83
CA THR A 151 -9.23 0.55 -14.07
C THR A 151 -9.58 -0.72 -13.27
N LEU A 152 -10.75 -0.74 -12.63
CA LEU A 152 -11.23 -1.90 -11.89
C LEU A 152 -11.50 -3.09 -12.82
N VAL A 153 -12.10 -2.85 -13.98
CA VAL A 153 -12.31 -3.88 -15.03
C VAL A 153 -10.96 -4.42 -15.50
N ALA A 154 -10.00 -3.55 -15.78
CA ALA A 154 -8.66 -3.96 -16.20
C ALA A 154 -7.97 -4.82 -15.15
N LEU A 155 -8.05 -4.45 -13.87
CA LEU A 155 -7.52 -5.24 -12.76
C LEU A 155 -8.20 -6.62 -12.66
N HIS A 156 -9.52 -6.67 -12.73
CA HIS A 156 -10.28 -7.93 -12.65
C HIS A 156 -10.10 -8.83 -13.87
N SER A 157 -9.62 -8.27 -14.98
CA SER A 157 -9.33 -9.03 -16.20
C SER A 157 -7.95 -9.71 -16.18
N VAL A 158 -7.12 -9.41 -15.18
CA VAL A 158 -5.82 -10.08 -15.03
C VAL A 158 -6.03 -11.52 -14.62
N ASP A 159 -5.52 -12.44 -15.43
CA ASP A 159 -5.45 -13.85 -15.04
C ASP A 159 -4.37 -14.03 -13.95
N PRO A 160 -4.74 -14.43 -12.72
CA PRO A 160 -3.78 -14.63 -11.65
C PRO A 160 -2.66 -15.62 -11.98
N HIS A 161 -2.96 -16.63 -12.80
CA HIS A 161 -1.98 -17.63 -13.22
C HIS A 161 -0.90 -17.01 -14.12
N SER A 162 -1.28 -16.11 -15.03
CA SER A 162 -0.34 -15.44 -15.94
C SER A 162 0.71 -14.55 -15.23
N VAL A 163 0.45 -14.19 -13.99
CA VAL A 163 1.32 -13.33 -13.15
C VAL A 163 1.81 -14.03 -11.88
N ASP A 164 1.75 -15.36 -11.83
CA ASP A 164 2.20 -16.18 -10.68
C ASP A 164 1.49 -15.85 -9.34
N LEU A 165 0.20 -15.53 -9.39
CA LEU A 165 -0.64 -15.22 -8.22
C LEU A 165 -1.76 -16.24 -7.95
N ASP A 166 -1.82 -17.35 -8.67
CA ASP A 166 -2.80 -18.42 -8.51
C ASP A 166 -2.81 -19.02 -7.09
N SER A 167 -1.66 -19.08 -6.43
CA SER A 167 -1.55 -19.60 -5.06
C SER A 167 -1.84 -18.54 -3.96
N LEU A 168 -2.30 -17.35 -4.33
CA LEU A 168 -2.63 -16.28 -3.38
C LEU A 168 -3.89 -16.57 -2.57
N GLY A 169 -4.80 -17.35 -3.12
CA GLY A 169 -6.09 -17.71 -2.53
C GLY A 169 -6.46 -19.17 -2.76
N ARG A 170 -7.60 -19.55 -2.22
CA ARG A 170 -8.24 -20.86 -2.43
C ARG A 170 -9.66 -20.61 -2.93
N PRO A 171 -9.89 -20.61 -4.26
CA PRO A 171 -11.22 -20.33 -4.82
C PRO A 171 -12.25 -21.41 -4.44
N GLU A 172 -11.86 -22.69 -4.42
CA GLU A 172 -12.76 -23.78 -4.08
C GLU A 172 -13.32 -23.64 -2.65
N GLY A 173 -14.63 -23.74 -2.51
CA GLY A 173 -15.31 -23.64 -1.22
C GLY A 173 -15.23 -22.26 -0.57
N PHE A 174 -14.93 -21.19 -1.33
CA PHE A 174 -14.79 -19.84 -0.81
C PHE A 174 -16.03 -19.38 -0.03
N ALA A 175 -17.23 -19.53 -0.61
CA ALA A 175 -18.48 -19.08 0.00
C ALA A 175 -18.74 -19.79 1.36
N ALA A 176 -18.53 -21.11 1.41
CA ALA A 176 -18.69 -21.88 2.64
C ALA A 176 -17.70 -21.46 3.72
N ARG A 177 -16.43 -21.21 3.35
CA ARG A 177 -15.44 -20.72 4.32
C ARG A 177 -15.78 -19.32 4.84
N GLN A 178 -16.26 -18.43 3.97
CA GLN A 178 -16.68 -17.09 4.39
C GLN A 178 -17.87 -17.17 5.35
N LEU A 179 -18.89 -17.93 5.01
CA LEU A 179 -20.05 -18.12 5.88
C LEU A 179 -19.64 -18.64 7.26
N ASN A 180 -18.88 -19.72 7.30
CA ASN A 180 -18.36 -20.29 8.55
C ASN A 180 -17.52 -19.31 9.36
N GLY A 181 -16.67 -18.53 8.70
CA GLY A 181 -15.84 -17.51 9.33
C GLY A 181 -16.70 -16.39 9.97
N TRP A 182 -17.68 -15.89 9.25
CA TRP A 182 -18.57 -14.86 9.76
C TRP A 182 -19.49 -15.39 10.88
N THR A 183 -20.00 -16.60 10.76
CA THR A 183 -20.78 -17.26 11.82
C THR A 183 -19.96 -17.37 13.11
N LYS A 184 -18.71 -17.81 13.03
CA LYS A 184 -17.82 -17.88 14.21
C LYS A 184 -17.59 -16.50 14.83
N ARG A 185 -17.36 -15.47 14.02
CA ARG A 185 -17.19 -14.09 14.51
C ARG A 185 -18.44 -13.57 15.15
N TRP A 186 -19.61 -13.85 14.57
CA TRP A 186 -20.90 -13.49 15.14
C TRP A 186 -21.07 -14.10 16.52
N HIS A 187 -20.90 -15.42 16.67
CA HIS A 187 -21.01 -16.10 17.96
C HIS A 187 -20.01 -15.60 19.00
N ALA A 188 -18.81 -15.20 18.58
CA ALA A 188 -17.80 -14.64 19.47
C ALA A 188 -18.11 -13.20 19.92
N ALA A 189 -18.82 -12.44 19.10
CA ALA A 189 -19.11 -11.02 19.34
C ALA A 189 -20.49 -10.75 19.92
N LYS A 190 -21.45 -11.70 19.76
CA LYS A 190 -22.80 -11.50 20.26
C LYS A 190 -22.83 -11.49 21.78
N ASN A 191 -23.64 -10.62 22.33
CA ASN A 191 -23.99 -10.62 23.76
C ASN A 191 -25.16 -11.61 23.98
N THR A 192 -25.39 -11.98 25.22
CA THR A 192 -26.47 -12.93 25.61
C THR A 192 -27.91 -12.51 25.22
N ASP A 193 -28.09 -11.23 24.85
CA ASP A 193 -29.38 -10.64 24.55
C ASP A 193 -29.76 -10.66 23.06
N LEU A 194 -28.90 -11.17 22.19
CA LEU A 194 -29.18 -11.28 20.75
C LEU A 194 -29.53 -12.71 20.37
N ASN A 195 -30.64 -12.88 19.68
CA ASN A 195 -31.03 -14.17 19.12
C ASN A 195 -30.11 -14.59 18.00
N ASP A 196 -29.91 -15.89 17.83
CA ASP A 196 -29.23 -16.43 16.64
C ASP A 196 -30.13 -16.22 15.41
N PHE A 197 -29.51 -15.98 14.27
CA PHE A 197 -30.17 -16.06 12.98
C PHE A 197 -30.20 -17.54 12.57
N ASP A 198 -31.39 -18.13 12.47
CA ASP A 198 -31.60 -19.47 11.94
C ASP A 198 -31.47 -19.47 10.41
#